data_57b4cfa4770d8762386510f6bfd803b4
#
_entry.id   57b4cfa4770d8762386510f6bfd803b4
#
_cell.length_a   1.000
_cell.length_b   1.000
_cell.length_c   1.000
_cell.angle_alpha   90.00
_cell.angle_beta   90.00
_cell.angle_gamma   90.00
#
_symmetry.space_group_name_H-M   'P 1'
#
loop_
_entity.id
_entity.type
_entity.pdbx_description
1 polymer ?
#
loop_
_entity_poly.entity_id
_entity_poly.type
_entity_poly.pdbx_seq_one_letter_code
_entity_poly.pdbx_strand_id
1 'polypeptide(L)'
;ARYIKLHITEGVGNYASGRELYVFKVPGTESYLPGDINNDKKIDTNDLTSYMNYTGLRRGDSDFDYVSAGDINRNGLIDAYDISVVATQLEDGIENPGTDRVAGTIFLSTPKQTYNAGETVEITVKGDSVKAVNALSFALPYDQQDYDFVGIEPANLGTMENLTYDRLHTSGQKALYPTFVNLGDKQVLEGSEDLF
;
A
#
# COMPACT_ATOMS: atom_id res chain seq x y z
N ALA A 1 -12.07 -21.75 8.75
CA ALA A 1 -12.66 -22.94 8.10
C ALA A 1 -12.23 -23.00 6.64
N ARG A 2 -11.86 -24.19 6.14
CA ARG A 2 -11.42 -24.35 4.73
C ARG A 2 -12.59 -24.48 3.75
N TYR A 3 -13.79 -24.69 4.25
CA TYR A 3 -14.99 -24.82 3.42
C TYR A 3 -16.23 -24.49 4.24
N ILE A 4 -17.28 -24.06 3.54
CA ILE A 4 -18.62 -23.85 4.08
C ILE A 4 -19.52 -24.88 3.45
N LYS A 5 -20.29 -25.59 4.29
CA LYS A 5 -21.30 -26.54 3.85
C LYS A 5 -22.68 -25.92 4.03
N LEU A 6 -23.39 -25.70 2.94
CA LEU A 6 -24.79 -25.31 2.97
C LEU A 6 -25.63 -26.59 3.09
N HIS A 7 -26.47 -26.69 4.12
CA HIS A 7 -27.40 -27.76 4.32
C HIS A 7 -28.83 -27.22 4.20
N ILE A 8 -29.53 -27.61 3.13
CA ILE A 8 -30.89 -27.19 2.87
C ILE A 8 -31.83 -28.22 3.46
N THR A 9 -32.65 -27.81 4.42
CA THR A 9 -33.56 -28.69 5.15
C THR A 9 -34.97 -28.73 4.59
N GLU A 10 -35.35 -27.66 3.85
CA GLU A 10 -36.66 -27.56 3.21
C GLU A 10 -36.54 -26.87 1.85
N GLY A 11 -37.36 -27.28 0.91
CA GLY A 11 -37.47 -26.68 -0.43
C GLY A 11 -38.88 -26.78 -0.95
N VAL A 12 -39.26 -25.93 -1.89
CA VAL A 12 -40.58 -25.95 -2.52
C VAL A 12 -40.50 -26.82 -3.77
N GLY A 13 -41.36 -27.88 -3.84
CA GLY A 13 -41.45 -28.72 -5.02
C GLY A 13 -40.20 -29.53 -5.33
N ASN A 14 -39.45 -29.97 -4.33
CA ASN A 14 -38.17 -30.69 -4.43
C ASN A 14 -37.00 -29.86 -5.02
N TYR A 15 -37.16 -28.56 -5.11
CA TYR A 15 -36.12 -27.65 -5.59
C TYR A 15 -35.70 -26.71 -4.47
N ALA A 16 -34.41 -26.45 -4.38
CA ALA A 16 -33.85 -25.36 -3.61
C ALA A 16 -33.11 -24.41 -4.55
N SER A 17 -33.40 -23.13 -4.49
CA SER A 17 -32.70 -22.11 -5.26
C SER A 17 -32.27 -20.97 -4.37
N GLY A 18 -31.07 -20.49 -4.60
CA GLY A 18 -30.55 -19.26 -3.99
C GLY A 18 -29.98 -18.37 -5.07
N ARG A 19 -30.20 -17.07 -4.97
CA ARG A 19 -29.66 -16.09 -5.91
C ARG A 19 -28.22 -15.74 -5.58
N GLU A 20 -27.96 -15.57 -4.30
CA GLU A 20 -26.66 -15.11 -3.80
C GLU A 20 -26.39 -15.70 -2.41
N LEU A 21 -25.15 -16.00 -2.13
CA LEU A 21 -24.68 -16.41 -0.81
C LEU A 21 -23.65 -15.38 -0.32
N TYR A 22 -23.99 -14.67 0.74
CA TYR A 22 -23.06 -13.77 1.41
C TYR A 22 -22.52 -14.46 2.66
N VAL A 23 -21.20 -14.51 2.77
CA VAL A 23 -20.54 -15.05 3.94
C VAL A 23 -19.80 -13.92 4.64
N PHE A 24 -20.24 -13.60 5.83
CA PHE A 24 -19.64 -12.58 6.65
C PHE A 24 -18.82 -13.22 7.75
N LYS A 25 -17.60 -12.71 7.95
CA LYS A 25 -16.81 -13.00 9.15
C LYS A 25 -17.41 -12.21 10.32
N VAL A 26 -17.69 -12.89 11.44
CA VAL A 26 -18.15 -12.21 12.65
C VAL A 26 -16.95 -11.49 13.25
N PRO A 27 -16.97 -10.16 13.38
CA PRO A 27 -15.92 -9.43 14.05
C PRO A 27 -15.85 -9.87 15.54
N GLY A 28 -14.66 -10.25 16.03
CA GLY A 28 -14.41 -10.44 17.45
C GLY A 28 -13.97 -11.83 17.93
N THR A 29 -13.83 -12.81 17.04
CA THR A 29 -13.37 -14.16 17.44
C THR A 29 -11.93 -14.48 17.03
N GLU A 30 -11.26 -13.60 16.29
CA GLU A 30 -9.86 -13.78 15.91
C GLU A 30 -8.98 -12.68 16.53
N SER A 31 -7.77 -13.07 16.92
CA SER A 31 -6.75 -12.13 17.37
C SER A 31 -6.49 -11.12 16.27
N TYR A 32 -6.87 -9.87 16.46
CA TYR A 32 -6.46 -8.77 15.60
C TYR A 32 -4.96 -8.60 15.74
N LEU A 33 -4.25 -8.84 14.67
CA LEU A 33 -2.80 -8.68 14.60
C LEU A 33 -2.50 -7.49 13.68
N PRO A 34 -2.16 -6.32 14.23
CA PRO A 34 -1.87 -5.15 13.41
C PRO A 34 -0.70 -5.42 12.46
N GLY A 35 -0.91 -5.18 11.18
CA GLY A 35 0.09 -5.47 10.15
C GLY A 35 -0.12 -6.79 9.39
N ASP A 36 -0.93 -7.71 9.89
CA ASP A 36 -1.33 -8.94 9.21
C ASP A 36 -2.40 -8.61 8.14
N ILE A 37 -1.95 -8.01 7.05
CA ILE A 37 -2.83 -7.51 5.98
C ILE A 37 -3.42 -8.65 5.14
N ASN A 38 -2.74 -9.79 5.08
CA ASN A 38 -3.19 -10.98 4.36
C ASN A 38 -4.06 -11.92 5.20
N ASN A 39 -4.21 -11.63 6.51
CA ASN A 39 -5.00 -12.39 7.50
C ASN A 39 -4.56 -13.86 7.69
N ASP A 40 -3.27 -14.15 7.57
CA ASP A 40 -2.73 -15.49 7.78
C ASP A 40 -2.27 -15.78 9.22
N LYS A 41 -2.38 -14.78 10.11
CA LYS A 41 -2.01 -14.79 11.53
C LYS A 41 -0.52 -14.76 11.81
N LYS A 42 0.23 -14.26 10.86
CA LYS A 42 1.65 -13.97 11.00
C LYS A 42 1.91 -12.55 10.51
N ILE A 43 3.05 -12.02 10.87
CA ILE A 43 3.61 -10.84 10.23
C ILE A 43 4.91 -11.29 9.59
N ASP A 44 4.93 -11.35 8.27
CA ASP A 44 6.10 -11.76 7.51
C ASP A 44 6.18 -11.01 6.16
N THR A 45 7.13 -11.40 5.32
CA THR A 45 7.33 -10.77 4.01
C THR A 45 6.14 -10.90 3.06
N ASN A 46 5.20 -11.84 3.32
CA ASN A 46 3.99 -11.97 2.53
C ASN A 46 3.03 -10.82 2.83
N ASP A 47 3.01 -10.30 4.08
CA ASP A 47 2.24 -9.09 4.39
C ASP A 47 2.80 -7.89 3.65
N LEU A 48 4.10 -7.71 3.66
CA LEU A 48 4.75 -6.62 2.93
C LEU A 48 4.41 -6.68 1.42
N THR A 49 4.45 -7.88 0.83
CA THR A 49 4.03 -8.10 -0.56
C THR A 49 2.55 -7.75 -0.77
N SER A 50 1.71 -8.08 0.21
CA SER A 50 0.28 -7.77 0.17
C SER A 50 0.01 -6.26 0.24
N TYR A 51 0.81 -5.50 0.99
CA TYR A 51 0.71 -4.03 1.00
C TYR A 51 0.85 -3.44 -0.40
N MET A 52 1.66 -4.01 -1.28
CA MET A 52 1.79 -3.55 -2.68
C MET A 52 0.44 -3.55 -3.41
N ASN A 53 -0.42 -4.52 -3.11
CA ASN A 53 -1.74 -4.63 -3.75
C ASN A 53 -2.78 -3.67 -3.14
N TYR A 54 -2.58 -3.20 -1.92
CA TYR A 54 -3.58 -2.47 -1.15
C TYR A 54 -3.16 -1.05 -0.76
N THR A 55 -1.92 -0.64 -1.05
CA THR A 55 -1.47 0.74 -0.84
C THR A 55 -2.38 1.73 -1.54
N GLY A 56 -2.79 2.78 -0.81
CA GLY A 56 -3.74 3.80 -1.26
C GLY A 56 -5.22 3.43 -1.08
N LEU A 57 -5.52 2.22 -0.61
CA LEU A 57 -6.90 1.83 -0.30
C LEU A 57 -7.41 2.61 0.90
N ARG A 58 -8.65 3.09 0.82
CA ARG A 58 -9.26 3.95 1.83
C ARG A 58 -10.46 3.30 2.47
N ARG A 59 -10.77 3.71 3.68
CA ARG A 59 -12.01 3.31 4.37
C ARG A 59 -13.22 3.71 3.53
N GLY A 60 -14.05 2.72 3.23
CA GLY A 60 -15.20 2.85 2.34
C GLY A 60 -14.99 2.24 0.96
N ASP A 61 -13.77 1.89 0.59
CA ASP A 61 -13.50 1.08 -0.59
C ASP A 61 -13.91 -0.38 -0.34
N SER A 62 -14.30 -1.09 -1.39
CA SER A 62 -14.90 -2.44 -1.29
C SER A 62 -14.04 -3.46 -0.54
N ASP A 63 -12.73 -3.36 -0.64
CA ASP A 63 -11.79 -4.33 -0.09
C ASP A 63 -11.16 -3.87 1.23
N PHE A 64 -11.43 -2.63 1.67
CA PHE A 64 -10.80 -2.06 2.85
C PHE A 64 -11.07 -2.88 4.12
N ASP A 65 -12.31 -3.30 4.32
CA ASP A 65 -12.67 -4.07 5.53
C ASP A 65 -11.91 -5.40 5.63
N TYR A 66 -11.61 -6.02 4.47
CA TYR A 66 -10.84 -7.25 4.42
C TYR A 66 -9.38 -7.04 4.85
N VAL A 67 -8.77 -5.92 4.47
CA VAL A 67 -7.37 -5.59 4.73
C VAL A 67 -7.19 -4.59 5.87
N SER A 68 -8.22 -4.34 6.66
CA SER A 68 -8.21 -3.33 7.72
C SER A 68 -7.16 -3.57 8.82
N ALA A 69 -6.64 -4.79 8.95
CA ALA A 69 -5.51 -5.09 9.83
C ALA A 69 -4.21 -4.41 9.36
N GLY A 70 -4.13 -4.05 8.08
CA GLY A 70 -3.03 -3.28 7.53
C GLY A 70 -3.08 -1.78 7.82
N ASP A 71 -4.22 -1.22 8.24
CA ASP A 71 -4.35 0.18 8.70
C ASP A 71 -3.95 0.24 10.20
N ILE A 72 -2.64 0.24 10.46
CA ILE A 72 -2.06 0.10 11.81
C ILE A 72 -2.37 1.33 12.67
N ASN A 73 -2.24 2.52 12.09
CA ASN A 73 -2.52 3.78 12.78
C ASN A 73 -4.01 4.16 12.80
N ARG A 74 -4.85 3.38 12.11
CA ARG A 74 -6.31 3.55 12.01
C ARG A 74 -6.75 4.90 11.44
N ASN A 75 -5.94 5.47 10.55
CA ASN A 75 -6.28 6.71 9.87
C ASN A 75 -7.29 6.50 8.72
N GLY A 76 -7.57 5.26 8.35
CA GLY A 76 -8.49 4.88 7.28
C GLY A 76 -7.83 4.87 5.91
N LEU A 77 -6.52 4.76 5.84
CA LEU A 77 -5.73 4.68 4.62
C LEU A 77 -4.62 3.64 4.80
N ILE A 78 -4.43 2.77 3.85
CA ILE A 78 -3.24 1.91 3.78
C ILE A 78 -2.13 2.70 3.10
N ASP A 79 -1.08 3.08 3.85
CA ASP A 79 -0.05 3.98 3.34
C ASP A 79 1.39 3.62 3.79
N ALA A 80 2.33 4.50 3.49
CA ALA A 80 3.73 4.29 3.80
C ALA A 80 4.02 4.14 5.30
N TYR A 81 3.21 4.74 6.18
CA TYR A 81 3.37 4.57 7.62
C TYR A 81 3.16 3.10 8.00
N ASP A 82 2.06 2.50 7.52
CA ASP A 82 1.72 1.12 7.83
C ASP A 82 2.78 0.15 7.30
N ILE A 83 3.21 0.36 6.06
CA ILE A 83 4.30 -0.40 5.45
C ILE A 83 5.58 -0.32 6.28
N SER A 84 5.95 0.88 6.75
CA SER A 84 7.17 1.09 7.52
C SER A 84 7.14 0.35 8.86
N VAL A 85 5.97 0.34 9.52
CA VAL A 85 5.80 -0.38 10.80
C VAL A 85 5.98 -1.88 10.59
N VAL A 86 5.36 -2.47 9.57
CA VAL A 86 5.53 -3.90 9.27
C VAL A 86 6.96 -4.22 8.87
N ALA A 87 7.56 -3.40 8.01
CA ALA A 87 8.94 -3.62 7.57
C ALA A 87 9.94 -3.60 8.74
N THR A 88 9.73 -2.72 9.72
CA THR A 88 10.55 -2.66 10.94
C THR A 88 10.36 -3.90 11.82
N GLN A 89 9.15 -4.45 11.89
CA GLN A 89 8.85 -5.64 12.68
C GLN A 89 9.47 -6.93 12.13
N LEU A 90 9.78 -6.98 10.84
CA LEU A 90 10.24 -8.21 10.19
C LEU A 90 11.66 -8.63 10.61
N GLU A 91 12.54 -7.73 11.00
CA GLU A 91 13.93 -8.09 11.33
C GLU A 91 14.20 -8.21 12.84
N ASP A 92 13.49 -7.51 13.74
CA ASP A 92 13.91 -7.39 15.14
C ASP A 92 12.83 -7.66 16.20
N GLY A 93 11.69 -8.21 15.86
CA GLY A 93 10.67 -8.55 16.88
C GLY A 93 10.35 -7.37 17.79
N ILE A 94 9.69 -6.37 17.27
CA ILE A 94 8.95 -5.33 17.99
C ILE A 94 9.82 -4.32 18.76
N GLU A 95 10.36 -3.35 18.06
CA GLU A 95 10.46 -2.01 18.65
C GLU A 95 9.65 -1.03 17.79
N ASN A 96 8.84 -0.19 18.44
CA ASN A 96 8.12 0.88 17.75
C ASN A 96 9.10 1.71 16.94
N PRO A 97 8.74 2.11 15.69
CA PRO A 97 9.55 3.07 14.94
C PRO A 97 9.84 4.25 15.84
N GLY A 98 11.09 4.66 15.88
CA GLY A 98 11.60 5.68 16.80
C GLY A 98 10.70 6.91 16.89
N THR A 99 10.77 7.60 18.01
CA THR A 99 9.98 8.80 18.32
C THR A 99 10.32 10.01 17.44
N ASP A 100 11.25 9.87 16.52
CA ASP A 100 11.63 10.93 15.61
C ASP A 100 10.50 11.21 14.61
N ARG A 101 10.05 12.44 14.61
CA ARG A 101 9.00 12.88 13.70
C ARG A 101 9.53 12.96 12.28
N VAL A 102 8.87 12.31 11.36
CA VAL A 102 9.07 12.54 9.93
C VAL A 102 8.82 14.01 9.62
N ALA A 103 9.74 14.63 8.91
CA ALA A 103 9.67 16.04 8.52
C ALA A 103 10.23 16.22 7.10
N GLY A 104 10.03 17.40 6.55
CA GLY A 104 10.50 17.79 5.23
C GLY A 104 9.37 17.92 4.23
N THR A 105 9.73 18.21 2.99
CA THR A 105 8.80 18.38 1.88
C THR A 105 9.23 17.51 0.71
N ILE A 106 8.27 16.86 0.08
CA ILE A 106 8.47 16.15 -1.19
C ILE A 106 7.75 16.95 -2.27
N PHE A 107 8.42 17.19 -3.39
CA PHE A 107 7.85 17.91 -4.51
C PHE A 107 8.28 17.30 -5.85
N LEU A 108 7.49 17.57 -6.88
CA LEU A 108 7.75 17.09 -8.22
C LEU A 108 8.41 18.19 -9.06
N SER A 109 9.33 17.80 -9.90
CA SER A 109 10.02 18.68 -10.84
C SER A 109 10.10 18.03 -12.21
N THR A 110 9.93 18.83 -13.26
CA THR A 110 10.09 18.39 -14.64
C THR A 110 11.07 19.30 -15.37
N PRO A 111 11.89 18.78 -16.30
CA PRO A 111 12.86 19.59 -17.04
C PRO A 111 12.20 20.59 -18.00
N LYS A 112 10.97 20.32 -18.41
CA LYS A 112 10.19 21.20 -19.31
C LYS A 112 8.69 21.11 -18.98
N GLN A 113 7.95 22.15 -19.34
CA GLN A 113 6.51 22.25 -19.04
C GLN A 113 5.60 21.72 -20.15
N THR A 114 6.13 21.48 -21.33
CA THR A 114 5.36 20.98 -22.47
C THR A 114 6.13 19.88 -23.18
N TYR A 115 5.40 18.86 -23.56
CA TYR A 115 5.90 17.68 -24.24
C TYR A 115 5.08 17.44 -25.52
N ASN A 116 5.72 16.89 -26.55
CA ASN A 116 5.01 16.45 -27.75
C ASN A 116 4.54 15.01 -27.59
N ALA A 117 3.55 14.61 -28.38
CA ALA A 117 3.12 13.22 -28.42
C ALA A 117 4.29 12.29 -28.78
N GLY A 118 4.44 11.21 -28.01
CA GLY A 118 5.53 10.23 -28.17
C GLY A 118 6.83 10.59 -27.46
N GLU A 119 6.91 11.75 -26.79
CA GLU A 119 8.05 12.05 -25.92
C GLU A 119 7.88 11.40 -24.53
N THR A 120 8.99 11.01 -23.93
CA THR A 120 9.01 10.60 -22.54
C THR A 120 8.90 11.81 -21.62
N VAL A 121 7.92 11.80 -20.72
CA VAL A 121 7.80 12.78 -19.64
C VAL A 121 8.63 12.28 -18.46
N GLU A 122 9.68 13.01 -18.12
CA GLU A 122 10.51 12.75 -16.96
C GLU A 122 10.04 13.62 -15.80
N ILE A 123 9.74 12.97 -14.68
CA ILE A 123 9.32 13.63 -13.44
C ILE A 123 10.31 13.25 -12.35
N THR A 124 11.07 14.22 -11.87
CA THR A 124 11.96 14.01 -10.74
C THR A 124 11.21 14.26 -9.44
N VAL A 125 11.28 13.32 -8.53
CA VAL A 125 10.79 13.48 -7.15
C VAL A 125 11.94 13.95 -6.29
N LYS A 126 11.77 15.12 -5.67
CA LYS A 126 12.80 15.78 -4.86
C LYS A 126 12.36 15.85 -3.41
N GLY A 127 13.33 15.62 -2.53
CA GLY A 127 13.19 15.90 -1.10
C GLY A 127 13.81 17.25 -0.74
N ASP A 128 13.18 17.98 0.14
CA ASP A 128 13.76 19.15 0.78
C ASP A 128 13.63 19.06 2.30
N SER A 129 14.78 19.12 2.97
CA SER A 129 14.88 19.00 4.43
C SER A 129 14.18 17.77 4.99
N VAL A 130 14.25 16.68 4.24
CA VAL A 130 13.66 15.38 4.62
C VAL A 130 14.37 14.85 5.86
N LYS A 131 13.60 14.30 6.82
CA LYS A 131 14.12 13.81 8.08
C LYS A 131 13.34 12.58 8.55
N ALA A 132 14.07 11.61 9.04
CA ALA A 132 13.55 10.40 9.67
C ALA A 132 12.56 9.60 8.81
N VAL A 133 12.78 9.54 7.47
CA VAL A 133 11.90 8.82 6.55
C VAL A 133 12.38 7.37 6.39
N ASN A 134 11.56 6.43 6.80
CA ASN A 134 11.75 4.99 6.64
C ASN A 134 10.93 4.38 5.51
N ALA A 135 9.86 5.05 5.13
CA ALA A 135 9.06 4.67 3.98
C ALA A 135 8.52 5.92 3.27
N LEU A 136 8.37 5.83 1.97
CA LEU A 136 7.82 6.88 1.13
C LEU A 136 6.80 6.25 0.18
N SER A 137 5.57 6.75 0.22
CA SER A 137 4.54 6.36 -0.76
C SER A 137 3.55 7.49 -0.97
N PHE A 138 3.13 7.69 -2.20
CA PHE A 138 2.09 8.64 -2.55
C PHE A 138 1.42 8.24 -3.87
N ALA A 139 0.23 8.78 -4.11
CA ALA A 139 -0.48 8.54 -5.36
C ALA A 139 -0.09 9.56 -6.43
N LEU A 140 0.26 9.09 -7.61
CA LEU A 140 0.43 9.88 -8.84
C LEU A 140 -0.65 9.45 -9.84
N PRO A 141 -1.83 10.08 -9.83
CA PRO A 141 -2.86 9.79 -10.83
C PRO A 141 -2.43 10.27 -12.21
N TYR A 142 -2.68 9.46 -13.22
CA TYR A 142 -2.47 9.83 -14.62
C TYR A 142 -3.58 9.25 -15.51
N ASP A 143 -3.78 9.89 -16.67
CA ASP A 143 -4.72 9.38 -17.66
C ASP A 143 -4.03 8.31 -18.52
N GLN A 144 -4.50 7.06 -18.37
CA GLN A 144 -3.97 5.93 -19.12
C GLN A 144 -4.31 5.95 -20.62
N GLN A 145 -5.17 6.88 -21.07
CA GLN A 145 -5.44 7.08 -22.48
C GLN A 145 -4.35 7.94 -23.16
N ASP A 146 -3.71 8.79 -22.37
CA ASP A 146 -2.71 9.74 -22.84
C ASP A 146 -1.28 9.35 -22.48
N TYR A 147 -1.08 8.53 -21.42
CA TYR A 147 0.23 8.20 -20.88
C TYR A 147 0.37 6.72 -20.57
N ASP A 148 1.55 6.19 -20.85
CA ASP A 148 2.01 4.88 -20.42
C ASP A 148 3.11 5.04 -19.36
N PHE A 149 3.02 4.29 -18.26
CA PHE A 149 4.09 4.24 -17.27
C PHE A 149 5.28 3.46 -17.82
N VAL A 150 6.47 4.06 -17.81
CA VAL A 150 7.70 3.46 -18.34
C VAL A 150 8.52 2.81 -17.23
N GLY A 151 8.72 3.48 -16.10
CA GLY A 151 9.51 2.97 -14.99
C GLY A 151 9.89 4.04 -13.99
N ILE A 152 10.58 3.62 -12.91
CA ILE A 152 11.19 4.50 -11.92
C ILE A 152 12.67 4.15 -11.79
N GLU A 153 13.51 5.16 -11.78
CA GLU A 153 14.94 5.07 -11.54
C GLU A 153 15.27 5.70 -10.18
N PRO A 154 15.55 4.90 -9.12
CA PRO A 154 15.96 5.43 -7.85
C PRO A 154 17.29 6.18 -7.95
N ALA A 155 17.40 7.33 -7.27
CA ALA A 155 18.63 8.11 -7.21
C ALA A 155 19.26 8.06 -5.79
N ASN A 156 18.67 8.78 -4.85
CA ASN A 156 19.24 8.93 -3.48
C ASN A 156 18.27 8.39 -2.42
N LEU A 157 17.84 7.15 -2.57
CA LEU A 157 16.94 6.49 -1.63
C LEU A 157 17.69 5.58 -0.62
N GLY A 158 19.02 5.63 -0.62
CA GLY A 158 19.84 4.87 0.31
C GLY A 158 19.62 3.35 0.18
N THR A 159 19.19 2.72 1.25
CA THR A 159 18.92 1.27 1.32
C THR A 159 17.46 0.90 1.11
N MET A 160 16.60 1.85 0.74
CA MET A 160 15.18 1.59 0.52
C MET A 160 14.95 0.64 -0.65
N GLU A 161 14.08 -0.32 -0.46
CA GLU A 161 13.61 -1.21 -1.53
C GLU A 161 12.45 -0.59 -2.28
N ASN A 162 12.45 -0.79 -3.61
CA ASN A 162 11.39 -0.31 -4.48
C ASN A 162 10.24 -1.32 -4.55
N LEU A 163 9.10 -0.95 -3.98
CA LEU A 163 7.86 -1.72 -4.00
C LEU A 163 6.77 -1.02 -4.83
N THR A 164 7.17 -0.20 -5.78
CA THR A 164 6.25 0.60 -6.58
C THR A 164 5.23 -0.24 -7.32
N TYR A 165 3.98 0.19 -7.27
CA TYR A 165 2.86 -0.46 -7.94
C TYR A 165 2.05 0.54 -8.78
N ASP A 166 1.71 0.13 -10.00
CA ASP A 166 0.85 0.89 -10.94
C ASP A 166 -0.50 0.20 -11.04
N ARG A 167 -1.55 0.80 -10.49
CA ARG A 167 -2.86 0.17 -10.37
C ARG A 167 -4.01 1.09 -10.77
N LEU A 168 -5.15 0.49 -11.11
CA LEU A 168 -6.39 1.23 -11.28
C LEU A 168 -6.86 1.75 -9.91
N HIS A 169 -7.12 3.04 -9.86
CA HIS A 169 -7.79 3.66 -8.73
C HIS A 169 -9.27 3.30 -8.70
N THR A 170 -9.94 3.40 -7.53
CA THR A 170 -11.37 3.11 -7.37
C THR A 170 -12.28 3.95 -8.27
N SER A 171 -11.82 5.11 -8.73
CA SER A 171 -12.51 5.97 -9.69
C SER A 171 -12.38 5.55 -11.17
N GLY A 172 -11.64 4.48 -11.45
CA GLY A 172 -11.31 4.05 -12.82
C GLY A 172 -10.11 4.76 -13.44
N GLN A 173 -9.55 5.78 -12.77
CA GLN A 173 -8.28 6.37 -13.17
C GLN A 173 -7.12 5.46 -12.78
N LYS A 174 -6.08 5.45 -13.59
CA LYS A 174 -4.84 4.82 -13.23
C LYS A 174 -4.06 5.70 -12.24
N ALA A 175 -3.39 5.07 -11.28
CA ALA A 175 -2.50 5.78 -10.39
C ALA A 175 -1.25 4.93 -10.15
N LEU A 176 -0.10 5.55 -10.33
CA LEU A 176 1.17 5.02 -9.88
C LEU A 176 1.28 5.28 -8.38
N TYR A 177 1.71 4.29 -7.63
CA TYR A 177 2.07 4.42 -6.22
C TYR A 177 3.58 4.18 -6.09
N PRO A 178 4.42 5.22 -6.28
CA PRO A 178 5.81 5.12 -5.93
C PRO A 178 5.93 4.75 -4.45
N THR A 179 6.53 3.61 -4.16
CA THR A 179 6.61 3.05 -2.81
C THR A 179 8.02 2.55 -2.58
N PHE A 180 8.68 3.15 -1.60
CA PHE A 180 10.02 2.79 -1.18
C PHE A 180 10.03 2.58 0.33
N VAL A 181 10.71 1.57 0.82
CA VAL A 181 10.72 1.20 2.23
C VAL A 181 12.07 0.62 2.64
N ASN A 182 12.54 0.99 3.83
CA ASN A 182 13.61 0.27 4.50
C ASN A 182 13.04 -0.99 5.17
N LEU A 183 13.67 -2.11 4.90
CA LEU A 183 13.39 -3.36 5.62
C LEU A 183 14.33 -3.46 6.82
N GLY A 184 13.74 -3.63 8.00
CA GLY A 184 14.47 -3.73 9.27
C GLY A 184 15.11 -2.41 9.72
N ASP A 185 16.12 -2.52 10.59
CA ASP A 185 16.83 -1.37 11.15
C ASP A 185 17.89 -0.85 10.17
N LYS A 186 17.47 0.00 9.25
CA LYS A 186 18.32 0.64 8.25
C LYS A 186 18.45 2.14 8.53
N GLN A 187 19.38 2.77 7.85
CA GLN A 187 19.55 4.21 7.93
C GLN A 187 18.33 4.92 7.32
N VAL A 188 17.69 5.78 8.10
CA VAL A 188 16.60 6.63 7.63
C VAL A 188 17.06 7.59 6.54
N LEU A 189 16.16 7.95 5.63
CA LEU A 189 16.43 8.95 4.61
C LEU A 189 16.41 10.34 5.25
N GLU A 190 17.47 11.11 5.00
CA GLU A 190 17.63 12.49 5.44
C GLU A 190 18.31 13.33 4.36
N GLY A 191 17.94 14.60 4.27
CA GLY A 191 18.62 15.57 3.42
C GLY A 191 17.73 16.29 2.42
N SER A 192 18.36 16.93 1.45
CA SER A 192 17.69 17.65 0.35
C SER A 192 18.30 17.20 -0.96
N GLU A 193 17.65 16.29 -1.65
CA GLU A 193 18.20 15.59 -2.81
C GLU A 193 17.11 15.20 -3.81
N ASP A 194 17.54 14.87 -5.03
CA ASP A 194 16.70 14.17 -6.00
C ASP A 194 16.57 12.70 -5.55
N LEU A 195 15.36 12.25 -5.28
CA LEU A 195 15.08 10.92 -4.73
C LEU A 195 14.93 9.87 -5.83
N PHE A 196 14.14 10.15 -6.83
CA PHE A 196 13.91 9.31 -8.01
C PHE A 196 13.20 10.08 -9.13
#